data_5d285a54053638b7afcdacfe0afcd845
#
_entry.id   5d285a54053638b7afcdacfe0afcd845
#
_cell.length_a   1.000
_cell.length_b   1.000
_cell.length_c   1.000
_cell.angle_alpha   90.00
_cell.angle_beta   90.00
_cell.angle_gamma   90.00
#
_symmetry.space_group_name_H-M   'P 1'
#
loop_
_entity.id
_entity.type
_entity.pdbx_description
1 polymer ?
#
loop_
_entity_poly.entity_id
_entity_poly.type
_entity_poly.pdbx_seq_one_letter_code
_entity_poly.pdbx_strand_id
1 'polypeptide(L)'
;YNKEAGTKRLATETGAGQWGSALAMAAKFFGIDCQVFMVKASYEQKPYRRIFMETFGAEVVPSPSPTTQAGKAILDADPESTGSLGIAISEAIEVAATSGGAIKYSLGSVLNHVLLHQTVIGLEAKAQMEITGDRPDVVIGCVGGGSNYAGLAYPFMVDRLSGSTPDIRFLATEPAACPTLTKGRFAYDFADTGQMTPLLPMYTLGHTFVPAPVHAGGLRYHGDAPSLSLLVKHGHMDAVAYSQNAVFDAALQFAHTEGIVPAPESAHAVRGAIDEAIAARDAGEERVILFGLSGHGAFDMKAYDDYLNGRLPEVEYREEDVVTSMAQVPDVPIAGVEGAS
;
A
#
# COMPACT_ATOMS: atom_id res chain seq x y z
N TYR A 1 -7.41 16.92 14.66
CA TYR A 1 -8.21 17.83 13.80
C TYR A 1 -9.68 17.38 13.70
N ASN A 2 -9.99 16.12 13.34
CA ASN A 2 -11.37 15.64 13.24
C ASN A 2 -12.16 15.82 14.55
N LYS A 3 -11.55 15.54 15.71
CA LYS A 3 -12.14 15.76 17.03
C LYS A 3 -12.43 17.25 17.28
N GLU A 4 -11.48 18.12 16.98
CA GLU A 4 -11.62 19.58 17.11
C GLU A 4 -12.69 20.13 16.17
N ALA A 5 -12.79 19.59 14.94
CA ALA A 5 -13.84 19.92 13.99
C ALA A 5 -15.23 19.38 14.35
N GLY A 6 -15.37 18.67 15.46
CA GLY A 6 -16.62 18.10 15.94
C GLY A 6 -17.11 16.86 15.18
N THR A 7 -16.24 16.23 14.39
CA THR A 7 -16.55 14.99 13.65
C THR A 7 -16.95 13.88 14.63
N LYS A 8 -18.08 13.21 14.36
CA LYS A 8 -18.60 12.14 15.20
C LYS A 8 -18.30 10.75 14.64
N ARG A 9 -18.22 10.62 13.32
CA ARG A 9 -18.01 9.35 12.65
C ARG A 9 -17.08 9.50 11.44
N LEU A 10 -16.19 8.53 11.27
CA LEU A 10 -15.33 8.37 10.10
C LEU A 10 -15.74 7.13 9.31
N ALA A 11 -15.67 7.22 8.00
CA ALA A 11 -15.69 6.08 7.08
C ALA A 11 -14.32 5.96 6.42
N THR A 12 -13.87 4.73 6.22
CA THR A 12 -12.58 4.45 5.57
C THR A 12 -12.60 3.10 4.85
N GLU A 13 -11.67 2.92 3.96
CA GLU A 13 -11.33 1.65 3.35
C GLU A 13 -10.14 0.99 4.05
N THR A 14 -9.97 -0.31 3.85
CA THR A 14 -8.73 -1.01 4.19
C THR A 14 -8.51 -2.23 3.30
N GLY A 15 -7.29 -2.43 2.81
CA GLY A 15 -6.90 -3.61 2.04
C GLY A 15 -6.76 -4.83 2.96
N ALA A 16 -5.61 -4.97 3.60
CA ALA A 16 -5.30 -6.09 4.50
C ALA A 16 -5.73 -5.88 5.96
N GLY A 17 -6.22 -4.69 6.29
CA GLY A 17 -6.69 -4.35 7.64
C GLY A 17 -5.70 -3.55 8.49
N GLN A 18 -4.48 -3.26 8.03
CA GLN A 18 -3.51 -2.49 8.81
C GLN A 18 -3.99 -1.06 9.07
N TRP A 19 -4.39 -0.35 8.01
CA TRP A 19 -4.92 1.00 8.12
C TRP A 19 -6.21 1.04 8.96
N GLY A 20 -7.15 0.14 8.66
CA GLY A 20 -8.40 0.03 9.43
C GLY A 20 -8.14 -0.21 10.92
N SER A 21 -7.16 -1.05 11.27
CA SER A 21 -6.77 -1.30 12.66
C SER A 21 -6.22 -0.05 13.34
N ALA A 22 -5.33 0.68 12.67
CA ALA A 22 -4.75 1.91 13.20
C ALA A 22 -5.82 2.99 13.39
N LEU A 23 -6.71 3.17 12.40
CA LEU A 23 -7.76 4.17 12.49
C LEU A 23 -8.81 3.79 13.56
N ALA A 24 -9.23 2.53 13.65
CA ALA A 24 -10.18 2.05 14.66
C ALA A 24 -9.67 2.35 16.08
N MET A 25 -8.40 2.02 16.35
CA MET A 25 -7.77 2.32 17.63
C MET A 25 -7.70 3.82 17.90
N ALA A 26 -7.22 4.61 16.95
CA ALA A 26 -7.12 6.06 17.09
C ALA A 26 -8.50 6.71 17.28
N ALA A 27 -9.50 6.33 16.48
CA ALA A 27 -10.86 6.82 16.59
C ALA A 27 -11.44 6.56 17.99
N LYS A 28 -11.22 5.37 18.55
CA LYS A 28 -11.64 5.03 19.90
C LYS A 28 -11.02 5.95 20.96
N PHE A 29 -9.71 6.24 20.86
CA PHE A 29 -9.04 7.15 21.81
C PHE A 29 -9.59 8.57 21.76
N PHE A 30 -10.04 9.02 20.59
CA PHE A 30 -10.63 10.34 20.42
C PHE A 30 -12.16 10.37 20.57
N GLY A 31 -12.82 9.23 20.83
CA GLY A 31 -14.27 9.13 20.97
C GLY A 31 -15.00 9.45 19.67
N ILE A 32 -14.48 8.98 18.55
CA ILE A 32 -15.05 9.09 17.21
C ILE A 32 -15.45 7.69 16.76
N ASP A 33 -16.66 7.53 16.23
CA ASP A 33 -17.11 6.26 15.63
C ASP A 33 -16.35 6.00 14.32
N CYS A 34 -16.12 4.72 14.02
CA CYS A 34 -15.38 4.32 12.82
C CYS A 34 -16.12 3.20 12.07
N GLN A 35 -16.30 3.39 10.76
CA GLN A 35 -16.78 2.36 9.84
C GLN A 35 -15.69 2.06 8.82
N VAL A 36 -15.38 0.77 8.65
CA VAL A 36 -14.27 0.29 7.82
C VAL A 36 -14.79 -0.66 6.75
N PHE A 37 -14.63 -0.29 5.48
CA PHE A 37 -14.85 -1.18 4.34
C PHE A 37 -13.57 -1.97 4.08
N MET A 38 -13.59 -3.27 4.40
CA MET A 38 -12.43 -4.15 4.26
C MET A 38 -12.57 -5.03 3.03
N VAL A 39 -11.54 -5.07 2.18
CA VAL A 39 -11.53 -5.94 0.99
C VAL A 39 -11.90 -7.37 1.37
N LYS A 40 -12.94 -7.95 0.72
CA LYS A 40 -13.57 -9.24 1.05
C LYS A 40 -12.55 -10.38 1.17
N ALA A 41 -11.61 -10.50 0.23
CA ALA A 41 -10.56 -11.51 0.31
C ALA A 41 -9.75 -11.41 1.61
N SER A 42 -9.40 -10.20 2.05
CA SER A 42 -8.65 -10.00 3.29
C SER A 42 -9.55 -10.15 4.53
N TYR A 43 -10.81 -9.77 4.45
CA TYR A 43 -11.80 -9.98 5.52
C TYR A 43 -11.93 -11.47 5.88
N GLU A 44 -11.89 -12.35 4.87
CA GLU A 44 -11.95 -13.79 5.04
C GLU A 44 -10.60 -14.40 5.46
N GLN A 45 -9.51 -13.98 4.84
CA GLN A 45 -8.16 -14.50 5.10
C GLN A 45 -7.56 -14.05 6.43
N LYS A 46 -7.96 -12.89 6.94
CA LYS A 46 -7.35 -12.23 8.12
C LYS A 46 -8.37 -11.91 9.22
N PRO A 47 -9.04 -12.91 9.80
CA PRO A 47 -10.11 -12.70 10.77
C PRO A 47 -9.64 -11.93 12.02
N TYR A 48 -8.39 -12.09 12.44
CA TYR A 48 -7.85 -11.38 13.61
C TYR A 48 -7.73 -9.86 13.39
N ARG A 49 -7.52 -9.41 12.16
CA ARG A 49 -7.55 -7.98 11.83
C ARG A 49 -8.95 -7.38 12.04
N ARG A 50 -9.98 -8.09 11.57
CA ARG A 50 -11.37 -7.71 11.79
C ARG A 50 -11.71 -7.67 13.28
N ILE A 51 -11.41 -8.75 14.01
CA ILE A 51 -11.66 -8.85 15.46
C ILE A 51 -10.95 -7.72 16.21
N PHE A 52 -9.72 -7.37 15.83
CA PHE A 52 -9.00 -6.26 16.42
C PHE A 52 -9.76 -4.92 16.23
N MET A 53 -10.19 -4.61 15.02
CA MET A 53 -10.97 -3.40 14.73
C MET A 53 -12.29 -3.36 15.51
N GLU A 54 -13.04 -4.48 15.54
CA GLU A 54 -14.28 -4.62 16.30
C GLU A 54 -14.07 -4.48 17.82
N THR A 55 -12.92 -4.94 18.34
CA THR A 55 -12.54 -4.77 19.75
C THR A 55 -12.38 -3.31 20.14
N PHE A 56 -11.93 -2.46 19.21
CA PHE A 56 -11.91 -1.00 19.38
C PHE A 56 -13.23 -0.32 19.05
N GLY A 57 -14.28 -1.10 18.71
CA GLY A 57 -15.63 -0.59 18.47
C GLY A 57 -15.88 -0.09 17.05
N ALA A 58 -15.02 -0.44 16.09
CA ALA A 58 -15.30 -0.14 14.69
C ALA A 58 -16.33 -1.10 14.12
N GLU A 59 -17.16 -0.58 13.21
CA GLU A 59 -18.02 -1.38 12.33
C GLU A 59 -17.19 -1.80 11.11
N VAL A 60 -17.01 -3.12 10.90
CA VAL A 60 -16.22 -3.65 9.78
C VAL A 60 -17.13 -4.31 8.77
N VAL A 61 -17.11 -3.82 7.54
CA VAL A 61 -17.99 -4.29 6.45
C VAL A 61 -17.11 -4.90 5.34
N PRO A 62 -17.39 -6.15 4.89
CA PRO A 62 -16.70 -6.72 3.74
C PRO A 62 -17.07 -5.96 2.47
N SER A 63 -16.07 -5.61 1.65
CA SER A 63 -16.24 -4.88 0.39
C SER A 63 -15.87 -5.78 -0.81
N PRO A 64 -16.74 -5.89 -1.85
CA PRO A 64 -18.00 -5.16 -2.06
C PRO A 64 -19.12 -5.59 -1.10
N SER A 65 -19.98 -4.64 -0.71
CA SER A 65 -21.09 -4.87 0.19
C SER A 65 -22.45 -4.54 -0.44
N PRO A 66 -23.53 -5.17 0.01
CA PRO A 66 -24.88 -4.82 -0.45
C PRO A 66 -25.43 -3.54 0.21
N THR A 67 -24.65 -2.83 1.02
CA THR A 67 -25.13 -1.67 1.78
C THR A 67 -24.94 -0.34 1.04
N THR A 68 -24.10 -0.32 -0.01
CA THR A 68 -23.81 0.85 -0.85
C THR A 68 -24.27 0.60 -2.29
N GLN A 69 -24.46 1.63 -3.09
CA GLN A 69 -24.76 1.48 -4.52
C GLN A 69 -23.52 0.99 -5.28
N ALA A 70 -22.34 1.52 -4.94
CA ALA A 70 -21.09 1.08 -5.52
C ALA A 70 -20.86 -0.42 -5.30
N GLY A 71 -21.02 -0.91 -4.06
CA GLY A 71 -20.87 -2.32 -3.75
C GLY A 71 -21.92 -3.20 -4.42
N LYS A 72 -23.18 -2.77 -4.47
CA LYS A 72 -24.27 -3.50 -5.18
C LYS A 72 -23.96 -3.66 -6.67
N ALA A 73 -23.53 -2.60 -7.34
CA ALA A 73 -23.23 -2.66 -8.77
C ALA A 73 -22.14 -3.70 -9.09
N ILE A 74 -21.13 -3.82 -8.21
CA ILE A 74 -20.09 -4.85 -8.36
C ILE A 74 -20.66 -6.25 -8.11
N LEU A 75 -21.46 -6.45 -7.05
CA LEU A 75 -22.05 -7.76 -6.72
C LEU A 75 -23.09 -8.21 -7.77
N ASP A 76 -23.79 -7.28 -8.39
CA ASP A 76 -24.74 -7.59 -9.49
C ASP A 76 -23.98 -8.05 -10.75
N ALA A 77 -22.79 -7.49 -11.02
CA ALA A 77 -21.95 -7.87 -12.14
C ALA A 77 -21.13 -9.16 -11.86
N ASP A 78 -20.62 -9.32 -10.64
CA ASP A 78 -19.84 -10.47 -10.20
C ASP A 78 -20.13 -10.78 -8.72
N PRO A 79 -21.08 -11.68 -8.43
CA PRO A 79 -21.44 -12.08 -7.04
C PRO A 79 -20.27 -12.71 -6.27
N GLU A 80 -19.29 -13.28 -6.96
CA GLU A 80 -18.12 -13.93 -6.37
C GLU A 80 -16.91 -12.99 -6.26
N SER A 81 -17.08 -11.73 -6.56
CA SER A 81 -16.00 -10.73 -6.49
C SER A 81 -15.26 -10.80 -5.14
N THR A 82 -13.94 -10.92 -5.21
CA THR A 82 -13.05 -10.90 -4.05
C THR A 82 -12.81 -9.49 -3.50
N GLY A 83 -13.27 -8.48 -4.23
CA GLY A 83 -13.08 -7.07 -3.92
C GLY A 83 -11.69 -6.54 -4.27
N SER A 84 -11.61 -5.23 -4.30
CA SER A 84 -10.36 -4.49 -4.45
C SER A 84 -10.35 -3.26 -3.52
N LEU A 85 -9.17 -2.67 -3.33
CA LEU A 85 -9.08 -1.44 -2.55
C LEU A 85 -9.85 -0.29 -3.23
N GLY A 86 -9.83 -0.22 -4.58
CA GLY A 86 -10.58 0.76 -5.34
C GLY A 86 -12.10 0.67 -5.12
N ILE A 87 -12.65 -0.55 -5.00
CA ILE A 87 -14.07 -0.76 -4.66
C ILE A 87 -14.36 -0.28 -3.23
N ALA A 88 -13.53 -0.65 -2.26
CA ALA A 88 -13.69 -0.25 -0.87
C ALA A 88 -13.59 1.28 -0.69
N ILE A 89 -12.74 1.96 -1.47
CA ILE A 89 -12.66 3.43 -1.54
C ILE A 89 -14.00 4.01 -2.01
N SER A 90 -14.56 3.50 -3.12
CA SER A 90 -15.85 3.96 -3.64
C SER A 90 -16.95 3.85 -2.58
N GLU A 91 -17.04 2.72 -1.88
CA GLU A 91 -18.05 2.52 -0.83
C GLU A 91 -17.88 3.49 0.34
N ALA A 92 -16.66 3.68 0.82
CA ALA A 92 -16.36 4.61 1.91
C ALA A 92 -16.66 6.08 1.54
N ILE A 93 -16.35 6.49 0.30
CA ILE A 93 -16.66 7.81 -0.23
C ILE A 93 -18.18 7.99 -0.35
N GLU A 94 -18.91 7.00 -0.88
CA GLU A 94 -20.36 7.06 -1.03
C GLU A 94 -21.04 7.32 0.32
N VAL A 95 -20.66 6.55 1.35
CA VAL A 95 -21.21 6.72 2.70
C VAL A 95 -20.93 8.13 3.25
N ALA A 96 -19.73 8.64 3.06
CA ALA A 96 -19.39 9.98 3.51
C ALA A 96 -20.16 11.07 2.72
N ALA A 97 -20.20 10.97 1.40
CA ALA A 97 -20.83 11.94 0.51
C ALA A 97 -22.36 12.03 0.72
N THR A 98 -23.02 10.88 0.93
CA THR A 98 -24.47 10.80 1.12
C THR A 98 -24.92 11.12 2.56
N SER A 99 -24.00 11.28 3.51
CA SER A 99 -24.29 11.51 4.92
C SER A 99 -24.75 12.93 5.26
N GLY A 100 -24.78 13.87 4.30
CA GLY A 100 -25.04 15.28 4.56
C GLY A 100 -23.97 15.95 5.46
N GLY A 101 -22.76 15.40 5.51
CA GLY A 101 -21.64 15.90 6.29
C GLY A 101 -21.52 15.31 7.70
N ALA A 102 -22.39 14.37 8.07
CA ALA A 102 -22.35 13.69 9.38
C ALA A 102 -21.16 12.72 9.49
N ILE A 103 -20.73 12.15 8.36
CA ILE A 103 -19.61 11.21 8.27
C ILE A 103 -18.51 11.86 7.42
N LYS A 104 -17.26 11.75 7.87
CA LYS A 104 -16.09 12.19 7.11
C LYS A 104 -15.32 10.98 6.58
N TYR A 105 -14.85 11.08 5.35
CA TYR A 105 -13.99 10.09 4.76
C TYR A 105 -12.54 10.28 5.22
N SER A 106 -11.88 9.20 5.62
CA SER A 106 -10.47 9.17 5.99
C SER A 106 -9.72 8.20 5.08
N LEU A 107 -8.97 8.75 4.13
CA LEU A 107 -8.18 7.96 3.19
C LEU A 107 -6.89 7.46 3.83
N GLY A 108 -6.53 6.19 3.58
CA GLY A 108 -5.38 5.52 4.19
C GLY A 108 -4.05 5.67 3.46
N SER A 109 -4.06 6.04 2.16
CA SER A 109 -2.84 6.17 1.35
C SER A 109 -3.05 7.07 0.13
N VAL A 110 -2.14 7.04 -0.85
CA VAL A 110 -2.22 7.65 -2.19
C VAL A 110 -2.10 9.17 -2.22
N LEU A 111 -2.86 9.91 -1.44
CA LEU A 111 -2.88 11.37 -1.53
C LEU A 111 -1.75 12.04 -0.75
N ASN A 112 -1.25 13.16 -1.27
CA ASN A 112 -0.09 13.87 -0.73
C ASN A 112 -0.19 14.21 0.77
N HIS A 113 -1.38 14.56 1.28
CA HIS A 113 -1.54 14.84 2.71
C HIS A 113 -1.29 13.60 3.58
N VAL A 114 -1.66 12.40 3.12
CA VAL A 114 -1.36 11.14 3.81
C VAL A 114 0.14 10.87 3.80
N LEU A 115 0.78 11.00 2.64
CA LEU A 115 2.22 10.83 2.49
C LEU A 115 2.99 11.79 3.41
N LEU A 116 2.55 13.05 3.47
CA LEU A 116 3.16 14.07 4.33
C LEU A 116 3.07 13.70 5.81
N HIS A 117 1.91 13.22 6.29
CA HIS A 117 1.77 12.76 7.69
C HIS A 117 2.68 11.56 7.99
N GLN A 118 2.87 10.65 7.03
CA GLN A 118 3.74 9.48 7.20
C GLN A 118 5.23 9.86 7.26
N THR A 119 5.64 11.05 6.83
CA THR A 119 7.06 11.47 6.87
C THR A 119 7.64 11.56 8.28
N VAL A 120 6.82 11.52 9.32
CA VAL A 120 7.31 11.37 10.71
C VAL A 120 8.24 10.16 10.86
N ILE A 121 7.97 9.06 10.15
CA ILE A 121 8.79 7.83 10.17
C ILE A 121 10.21 8.12 9.64
N GLY A 122 10.32 8.74 8.46
CA GLY A 122 11.63 9.07 7.88
C GLY A 122 12.38 10.17 8.62
N LEU A 123 11.66 11.14 9.20
CA LEU A 123 12.27 12.19 10.05
C LEU A 123 12.87 11.57 11.32
N GLU A 124 12.15 10.66 11.97
CA GLU A 124 12.67 9.94 13.14
C GLU A 124 13.82 9.00 12.75
N ALA A 125 13.73 8.29 11.61
CA ALA A 125 14.81 7.45 11.12
C ALA A 125 16.10 8.28 10.87
N LYS A 126 15.99 9.47 10.28
CA LYS A 126 17.15 10.37 10.11
C LYS A 126 17.78 10.75 11.44
N ALA A 127 16.97 11.16 12.41
CA ALA A 127 17.48 11.53 13.74
C ALA A 127 18.14 10.33 14.45
N GLN A 128 17.62 9.11 14.28
CA GLN A 128 18.22 7.90 14.84
C GLN A 128 19.56 7.57 14.16
N MET A 129 19.65 7.68 12.83
CA MET A 129 20.90 7.45 12.10
C MET A 129 21.97 8.51 12.40
N GLU A 130 21.58 9.76 12.67
CA GLU A 130 22.52 10.78 13.17
C GLU A 130 23.14 10.38 14.52
N ILE A 131 22.36 9.75 15.42
CA ILE A 131 22.85 9.27 16.72
C ILE A 131 23.86 8.13 16.54
N THR A 132 23.63 7.21 15.61
CA THR A 132 24.55 6.09 15.33
C THR A 132 25.76 6.51 14.47
N GLY A 133 25.70 7.65 13.82
CA GLY A 133 26.72 8.11 12.88
C GLY A 133 26.64 7.45 11.51
N ASP A 134 25.51 6.79 11.22
CA ASP A 134 25.27 6.10 9.95
C ASP A 134 24.54 7.00 8.94
N ARG A 135 24.70 6.67 7.66
CA ARG A 135 23.94 7.24 6.55
C ARG A 135 23.54 6.12 5.60
N PRO A 136 22.28 6.04 5.14
CA PRO A 136 21.89 4.97 4.25
C PRO A 136 22.48 5.16 2.84
N ASP A 137 22.97 4.09 2.25
CA ASP A 137 23.31 4.01 0.83
C ASP A 137 22.07 3.68 -0.01
N VAL A 138 21.13 2.94 0.59
CA VAL A 138 19.84 2.62 -0.03
C VAL A 138 18.70 2.65 0.98
N VAL A 139 17.57 3.23 0.56
CA VAL A 139 16.32 3.26 1.34
C VAL A 139 15.27 2.39 0.62
N ILE A 140 14.75 1.38 1.31
CA ILE A 140 13.86 0.36 0.73
C ILE A 140 12.51 0.37 1.45
N GLY A 141 11.41 0.20 0.72
CA GLY A 141 10.09 0.03 1.31
C GLY A 141 9.10 -0.63 0.37
N CYS A 142 8.11 -1.31 0.95
CA CYS A 142 7.03 -1.91 0.18
C CYS A 142 6.02 -0.86 -0.26
N VAL A 143 5.49 -1.04 -1.47
CA VAL A 143 4.57 -0.10 -2.12
C VAL A 143 3.27 -0.81 -2.50
N GLY A 144 2.16 -0.25 -2.02
CA GLY A 144 0.81 -0.43 -2.54
C GLY A 144 0.36 0.91 -3.08
N GLY A 145 -0.37 1.73 -2.28
CA GLY A 145 -0.65 3.12 -2.65
C GLY A 145 0.51 4.10 -2.43
N GLY A 146 1.62 3.67 -1.83
CA GLY A 146 2.86 4.40 -1.74
C GLY A 146 3.11 5.20 -0.47
N SER A 147 2.11 5.42 0.41
CA SER A 147 2.29 6.29 1.59
C SER A 147 3.29 5.74 2.61
N ASN A 148 3.32 4.42 2.81
CA ASN A 148 4.27 3.76 3.69
C ASN A 148 5.72 4.03 3.27
N TYR A 149 6.03 3.80 2.00
CA TYR A 149 7.38 4.01 1.48
C TYR A 149 7.73 5.51 1.41
N ALA A 150 6.82 6.35 0.94
CA ALA A 150 7.03 7.80 0.90
C ALA A 150 7.32 8.36 2.29
N GLY A 151 6.63 7.87 3.32
CA GLY A 151 6.86 8.29 4.71
C GLY A 151 8.29 8.05 5.19
N LEU A 152 8.88 6.91 4.83
CA LEU A 152 10.28 6.62 5.12
C LEU A 152 11.24 7.38 4.19
N ALA A 153 10.97 7.36 2.88
CA ALA A 153 11.92 7.77 1.85
C ALA A 153 12.02 9.29 1.65
N TYR A 154 10.89 10.03 1.75
CA TYR A 154 10.88 11.46 1.37
C TYR A 154 11.82 12.36 2.18
N PRO A 155 11.98 12.20 3.50
CA PRO A 155 12.97 13.00 4.23
C PRO A 155 14.40 12.79 3.73
N PHE A 156 14.77 11.60 3.27
CA PHE A 156 16.07 11.32 2.64
C PHE A 156 16.10 11.77 1.17
N MET A 157 14.97 11.71 0.46
CA MET A 157 14.87 12.21 -0.91
C MET A 157 15.11 13.73 -1.00
N VAL A 158 14.69 14.49 0.00
CA VAL A 158 15.01 15.93 0.11
C VAL A 158 16.53 16.14 0.10
N ASP A 159 17.28 15.33 0.83
CA ASP A 159 18.74 15.43 0.88
C ASP A 159 19.39 15.08 -0.47
N ARG A 160 18.87 14.06 -1.16
CA ARG A 160 19.33 13.71 -2.51
C ARG A 160 19.04 14.83 -3.52
N LEU A 161 17.82 15.37 -3.54
CA LEU A 161 17.43 16.41 -4.49
C LEU A 161 18.10 17.76 -4.21
N SER A 162 18.43 18.05 -2.96
CA SER A 162 19.21 19.25 -2.58
C SER A 162 20.71 19.11 -2.84
N GLY A 163 21.18 17.90 -3.17
CA GLY A 163 22.60 17.62 -3.37
C GLY A 163 23.41 17.37 -2.09
N SER A 164 22.76 17.31 -0.94
CA SER A 164 23.44 17.02 0.34
C SER A 164 23.93 15.56 0.41
N THR A 165 23.18 14.65 -0.18
CA THR A 165 23.51 13.21 -0.27
C THR A 165 23.09 12.67 -1.65
N PRO A 166 23.80 13.00 -2.72
CA PRO A 166 23.38 12.70 -4.10
C PRO A 166 23.34 11.21 -4.42
N ASP A 167 24.11 10.37 -3.68
CA ASP A 167 24.34 8.97 -3.99
C ASP A 167 23.35 8.01 -3.34
N ILE A 168 22.46 8.50 -2.45
CA ILE A 168 21.44 7.64 -1.85
C ILE A 168 20.53 7.08 -2.94
N ARG A 169 20.39 5.75 -2.96
CA ARG A 169 19.44 5.05 -3.83
C ARG A 169 18.11 4.83 -3.12
N PHE A 170 17.05 4.71 -3.90
CA PHE A 170 15.70 4.47 -3.41
C PHE A 170 15.09 3.30 -4.17
N LEU A 171 14.64 2.26 -3.46
CA LEU A 171 14.10 1.05 -4.05
C LEU A 171 12.69 0.77 -3.51
N ALA A 172 11.70 0.90 -4.37
CA ALA A 172 10.33 0.48 -4.11
C ALA A 172 10.19 -1.03 -4.38
N THR A 173 9.55 -1.77 -3.47
CA THR A 173 9.29 -3.19 -3.65
C THR A 173 7.80 -3.45 -3.72
N GLU A 174 7.34 -4.22 -4.71
CA GLU A 174 5.93 -4.49 -4.95
C GLU A 174 5.68 -5.99 -5.24
N PRO A 175 4.43 -6.49 -5.13
CA PRO A 175 4.13 -7.87 -5.47
C PRO A 175 4.03 -8.08 -6.99
N ALA A 176 4.59 -9.18 -7.50
CA ALA A 176 4.44 -9.56 -8.90
C ALA A 176 2.98 -9.79 -9.33
N ALA A 177 2.09 -10.02 -8.37
CA ALA A 177 0.65 -10.13 -8.63
C ALA A 177 -0.07 -8.77 -8.79
N CYS A 178 0.59 -7.66 -8.48
CA CYS A 178 0.06 -6.28 -8.63
C CYS A 178 1.21 -5.30 -8.91
N PRO A 179 1.87 -5.40 -10.08
CA PRO A 179 3.12 -4.71 -10.39
C PRO A 179 2.86 -3.31 -10.98
N THR A 180 2.34 -2.39 -10.19
CA THR A 180 1.94 -1.05 -10.62
C THR A 180 3.10 -0.21 -11.14
N LEU A 181 4.23 -0.17 -10.42
CA LEU A 181 5.40 0.62 -10.79
C LEU A 181 6.23 -0.03 -11.91
N THR A 182 6.33 -1.37 -11.92
CA THR A 182 7.21 -2.08 -12.87
C THR A 182 6.51 -2.43 -14.18
N LYS A 183 5.17 -2.53 -14.21
CA LYS A 183 4.38 -2.93 -15.39
C LYS A 183 3.23 -1.98 -15.72
N GLY A 184 2.85 -1.11 -14.79
CA GLY A 184 1.78 -0.15 -15.01
C GLY A 184 2.19 0.96 -15.98
N ARG A 185 1.19 1.68 -16.47
CA ARG A 185 1.37 2.85 -17.34
C ARG A 185 1.21 4.13 -16.51
N PHE A 186 2.07 5.12 -16.73
CA PHE A 186 1.88 6.44 -16.15
C PHE A 186 0.77 7.17 -16.91
N ALA A 187 -0.36 7.40 -16.26
CA ALA A 187 -1.56 8.01 -16.85
C ALA A 187 -2.37 8.77 -15.80
N TYR A 188 -3.32 9.60 -16.23
CA TYR A 188 -4.38 10.09 -15.36
C TYR A 188 -5.41 8.98 -15.15
N ASP A 189 -5.62 8.57 -13.90
CA ASP A 189 -6.60 7.56 -13.55
C ASP A 189 -7.34 7.94 -12.25
N PHE A 190 -8.44 7.25 -11.98
CA PHE A 190 -9.19 7.41 -10.74
C PHE A 190 -8.54 6.60 -9.61
N ALA A 191 -8.56 7.14 -8.39
CA ALA A 191 -8.10 6.40 -7.22
C ALA A 191 -9.07 5.30 -6.77
N ASP A 192 -10.29 5.29 -7.32
CA ASP A 192 -11.36 4.35 -6.97
C ASP A 192 -12.06 3.76 -8.19
N THR A 193 -12.62 2.57 -8.05
CA THR A 193 -13.30 1.86 -9.14
C THR A 193 -14.58 2.55 -9.59
N GLY A 194 -15.29 3.23 -8.69
CA GLY A 194 -16.55 3.94 -8.97
C GLY A 194 -16.36 5.33 -9.55
N GLN A 195 -15.13 5.76 -9.83
CA GLN A 195 -14.82 7.07 -10.41
C GLN A 195 -15.35 8.27 -9.61
N MET A 196 -15.40 8.12 -8.29
CA MET A 196 -15.87 9.18 -7.37
C MET A 196 -14.75 10.13 -6.96
N THR A 197 -13.48 9.73 -7.15
CA THR A 197 -12.30 10.55 -6.89
C THR A 197 -11.93 11.41 -8.08
N PRO A 198 -11.15 12.50 -7.88
CA PRO A 198 -10.55 13.21 -9.00
C PRO A 198 -9.55 12.32 -9.75
N LEU A 199 -9.30 12.66 -11.01
CA LEU A 199 -8.22 12.08 -11.80
C LEU A 199 -6.87 12.48 -11.22
N LEU A 200 -6.00 11.49 -11.03
CA LEU A 200 -4.66 11.64 -10.49
C LEU A 200 -3.63 11.10 -11.48
N PRO A 201 -2.50 11.81 -11.72
CA PRO A 201 -1.41 11.27 -12.53
C PRO A 201 -0.66 10.22 -11.70
N MET A 202 -0.67 8.96 -12.17
CA MET A 202 -0.12 7.83 -11.42
C MET A 202 0.40 6.72 -12.36
N TYR A 203 1.31 5.90 -11.87
CA TYR A 203 1.47 4.57 -12.45
C TYR A 203 0.24 3.74 -12.07
N THR A 204 -0.41 3.12 -13.05
CA THR A 204 -1.67 2.40 -12.86
C THR A 204 -1.77 1.15 -13.73
N LEU A 205 -2.49 0.15 -13.22
CA LEU A 205 -2.96 -1.03 -13.95
C LEU A 205 -4.43 -0.86 -14.43
N GLY A 206 -5.00 0.34 -14.19
CA GLY A 206 -6.39 0.70 -14.46
C GLY A 206 -7.29 0.55 -13.23
N HIS A 207 -8.16 1.55 -13.00
CA HIS A 207 -8.99 1.64 -11.78
C HIS A 207 -10.01 0.49 -11.62
N THR A 208 -10.27 -0.29 -12.66
CA THR A 208 -11.12 -1.49 -12.61
C THR A 208 -10.33 -2.79 -12.40
N PHE A 209 -8.99 -2.74 -12.36
CA PHE A 209 -8.16 -3.91 -12.12
C PHE A 209 -8.39 -4.48 -10.71
N VAL A 210 -8.67 -5.78 -10.65
CA VAL A 210 -8.83 -6.52 -9.39
C VAL A 210 -7.61 -7.43 -9.21
N PRO A 211 -6.68 -7.09 -8.31
CA PRO A 211 -5.50 -7.91 -8.07
C PRO A 211 -5.85 -9.29 -7.51
N ALA A 212 -5.07 -10.30 -7.87
CA ALA A 212 -5.22 -11.64 -7.32
C ALA A 212 -5.12 -11.64 -5.77
N PRO A 213 -5.81 -12.58 -5.08
CA PRO A 213 -5.93 -12.58 -3.61
C PRO A 213 -4.66 -13.10 -2.90
N VAL A 214 -3.50 -12.50 -3.18
CA VAL A 214 -2.25 -12.79 -2.45
C VAL A 214 -2.29 -12.26 -1.02
N HIS A 215 -1.50 -12.83 -0.13
CA HIS A 215 -1.53 -12.51 1.30
C HIS A 215 -1.02 -11.09 1.64
N ALA A 216 -0.20 -10.48 0.79
CA ALA A 216 0.20 -9.06 0.91
C ALA A 216 -0.95 -8.12 0.48
N GLY A 217 -2.11 -8.24 1.13
CA GLY A 217 -3.33 -7.53 0.77
C GLY A 217 -3.22 -6.01 0.82
N GLY A 218 -2.32 -5.47 1.64
CA GLY A 218 -2.02 -4.03 1.71
C GLY A 218 -1.28 -3.48 0.50
N LEU A 219 -0.72 -4.35 -0.36
CA LEU A 219 -0.04 -3.96 -1.60
C LEU A 219 -0.90 -4.24 -2.85
N ARG A 220 -2.16 -4.63 -2.69
CA ARG A 220 -3.09 -4.96 -3.77
C ARG A 220 -3.91 -3.73 -4.17
N TYR A 221 -3.26 -2.74 -4.78
CA TYR A 221 -3.90 -1.53 -5.26
C TYR A 221 -3.48 -1.25 -6.70
N HIS A 222 -4.41 -0.77 -7.53
CA HIS A 222 -4.22 -0.62 -8.96
C HIS A 222 -3.33 0.56 -9.36
N GLY A 223 -3.01 1.48 -8.43
CA GLY A 223 -2.26 2.70 -8.76
C GLY A 223 -1.42 3.22 -7.59
N ASP A 224 -0.49 4.10 -7.90
CA ASP A 224 0.46 4.65 -6.93
C ASP A 224 0.23 6.15 -6.72
N ALA A 225 0.62 6.63 -5.53
CA ALA A 225 0.56 8.04 -5.20
C ALA A 225 1.22 8.92 -6.28
N PRO A 226 0.61 10.05 -6.68
CA PRO A 226 1.12 10.90 -7.75
C PRO A 226 2.56 11.35 -7.58
N SER A 227 2.95 11.77 -6.38
CA SER A 227 4.32 12.22 -6.13
C SER A 227 5.33 11.08 -6.17
N LEU A 228 4.98 9.88 -5.71
CA LEU A 228 5.83 8.70 -5.81
C LEU A 228 5.98 8.27 -7.26
N SER A 229 4.88 8.17 -7.99
CA SER A 229 4.87 7.88 -9.43
C SER A 229 5.75 8.84 -10.22
N LEU A 230 5.71 10.13 -9.88
CA LEU A 230 6.55 11.15 -10.52
C LEU A 230 8.05 10.92 -10.25
N LEU A 231 8.43 10.57 -9.01
CA LEU A 231 9.83 10.29 -8.66
C LEU A 231 10.36 9.04 -9.39
N VAL A 232 9.54 7.99 -9.53
CA VAL A 232 9.89 6.81 -10.34
C VAL A 232 10.03 7.19 -11.81
N LYS A 233 9.06 7.94 -12.36
CA LYS A 233 9.08 8.39 -13.76
C LYS A 233 10.33 9.20 -14.12
N HIS A 234 10.83 10.00 -13.20
CA HIS A 234 12.04 10.81 -13.39
C HIS A 234 13.34 10.10 -12.98
N GLY A 235 13.31 8.81 -12.66
CA GLY A 235 14.49 8.02 -12.32
C GLY A 235 15.11 8.37 -10.95
N HIS A 236 14.33 8.96 -10.06
CA HIS A 236 14.76 9.20 -8.68
C HIS A 236 14.50 8.02 -7.75
N MET A 237 13.64 7.10 -8.16
CA MET A 237 13.34 5.85 -7.45
C MET A 237 13.34 4.68 -8.43
N ASP A 238 13.92 3.56 -8.04
CA ASP A 238 13.83 2.29 -8.74
C ASP A 238 12.65 1.47 -8.17
N ALA A 239 12.15 0.51 -8.94
CA ALA A 239 11.12 -0.42 -8.49
C ALA A 239 11.45 -1.86 -8.87
N VAL A 240 11.08 -2.81 -8.00
CA VAL A 240 11.23 -4.25 -8.24
C VAL A 240 10.00 -4.99 -7.76
N ALA A 241 9.54 -5.96 -8.54
CA ALA A 241 8.42 -6.83 -8.18
C ALA A 241 8.93 -8.20 -7.73
N TYR A 242 8.35 -8.72 -6.64
CA TYR A 242 8.69 -10.03 -6.08
C TYR A 242 7.51 -10.99 -6.09
N SER A 243 7.80 -12.26 -6.34
CA SER A 243 6.84 -13.34 -6.20
C SER A 243 6.52 -13.62 -4.73
N GLN A 244 5.31 -14.11 -4.47
CA GLN A 244 4.85 -14.37 -3.11
C GLN A 244 5.76 -15.35 -2.35
N ASN A 245 6.20 -16.43 -3.00
CA ASN A 245 7.05 -17.43 -2.37
C ASN A 245 8.45 -16.86 -2.04
N ALA A 246 9.05 -16.04 -2.92
CA ALA A 246 10.34 -15.40 -2.64
C ALA A 246 10.26 -14.44 -1.44
N VAL A 247 9.11 -13.79 -1.26
CA VAL A 247 8.85 -12.89 -0.12
C VAL A 247 8.71 -13.67 1.19
N PHE A 248 8.01 -14.82 1.19
CA PHE A 248 7.88 -15.65 2.39
C PHE A 248 9.18 -16.36 2.76
N ASP A 249 10.01 -16.73 1.78
CA ASP A 249 11.37 -17.24 2.03
C ASP A 249 12.21 -16.21 2.79
N ALA A 250 12.23 -14.96 2.30
CA ALA A 250 12.91 -13.85 2.96
C ALA A 250 12.34 -13.56 4.36
N ALA A 251 11.01 -13.65 4.51
CA ALA A 251 10.35 -13.47 5.80
C ALA A 251 10.78 -14.51 6.84
N LEU A 252 10.90 -15.78 6.44
CA LEU A 252 11.40 -16.84 7.33
C LEU A 252 12.87 -16.64 7.68
N GLN A 253 13.70 -16.29 6.70
CA GLN A 253 15.11 -15.98 6.95
C GLN A 253 15.22 -14.85 7.99
N PHE A 254 14.47 -13.77 7.82
CA PHE A 254 14.46 -12.64 8.75
C PHE A 254 13.95 -13.04 10.14
N ALA A 255 12.89 -13.85 10.22
CA ALA A 255 12.39 -14.35 11.49
C ALA A 255 13.41 -15.22 12.23
N HIS A 256 14.20 -16.02 11.52
CA HIS A 256 15.23 -16.87 12.11
C HIS A 256 16.45 -16.07 12.59
N THR A 257 16.79 -14.95 11.94
CA THR A 257 17.96 -14.14 12.29
C THR A 257 17.63 -13.06 13.31
N GLU A 258 16.47 -12.40 13.18
CA GLU A 258 16.11 -11.23 13.98
C GLU A 258 15.06 -11.52 15.08
N GLY A 259 14.46 -12.71 15.07
CA GLY A 259 13.38 -13.07 16.01
C GLY A 259 12.08 -12.30 15.80
N ILE A 260 11.90 -11.68 14.64
CA ILE A 260 10.72 -10.87 14.27
C ILE A 260 10.06 -11.51 13.06
N VAL A 261 8.77 -11.86 13.18
CA VAL A 261 7.95 -12.32 12.04
C VAL A 261 7.36 -11.09 11.35
N PRO A 262 7.77 -10.74 10.13
CA PRO A 262 7.26 -9.57 9.43
C PRO A 262 5.86 -9.81 8.86
N ALA A 263 5.09 -8.74 8.65
CA ALA A 263 3.89 -8.84 7.82
C ALA A 263 4.27 -9.19 6.37
N PRO A 264 3.42 -9.89 5.61
CA PRO A 264 3.71 -10.21 4.20
C PRO A 264 4.03 -8.98 3.34
N GLU A 265 3.40 -7.85 3.65
CA GLU A 265 3.70 -6.58 3.01
C GLU A 265 5.15 -6.13 3.28
N SER A 266 5.55 -6.07 4.54
CA SER A 266 6.91 -5.64 4.95
C SER A 266 7.98 -6.61 4.48
N ALA A 267 7.64 -7.88 4.33
CA ALA A 267 8.55 -8.90 3.84
C ALA A 267 9.05 -8.65 2.40
N HIS A 268 8.31 -7.85 1.61
CA HIS A 268 8.81 -7.38 0.31
C HIS A 268 10.03 -6.47 0.48
N ALA A 269 10.01 -5.57 1.46
CA ALA A 269 11.17 -4.73 1.77
C ALA A 269 12.33 -5.55 2.36
N VAL A 270 12.03 -6.57 3.18
CA VAL A 270 13.03 -7.53 3.67
C VAL A 270 13.70 -8.26 2.51
N ARG A 271 12.93 -8.73 1.51
CA ARG A 271 13.48 -9.38 0.32
C ARG A 271 14.41 -8.43 -0.43
N GLY A 272 14.00 -7.19 -0.65
CA GLY A 272 14.85 -6.17 -1.26
C GLY A 272 16.14 -5.90 -0.47
N ALA A 273 16.05 -5.85 0.86
CA ALA A 273 17.23 -5.66 1.72
C ALA A 273 18.20 -6.84 1.63
N ILE A 274 17.70 -8.07 1.58
CA ILE A 274 18.53 -9.28 1.40
C ILE A 274 19.23 -9.24 0.04
N ASP A 275 18.52 -8.89 -1.04
CA ASP A 275 19.11 -8.80 -2.38
C ASP A 275 20.20 -7.71 -2.44
N GLU A 276 19.99 -6.55 -1.83
CA GLU A 276 21.00 -5.49 -1.74
C GLU A 276 22.22 -5.92 -0.91
N ALA A 277 22.00 -6.64 0.19
CA ALA A 277 23.09 -7.17 1.02
C ALA A 277 23.91 -8.23 0.27
N ILE A 278 23.25 -9.10 -0.50
CA ILE A 278 23.92 -10.08 -1.36
C ILE A 278 24.74 -9.38 -2.45
N ALA A 279 24.16 -8.38 -3.10
CA ALA A 279 24.86 -7.60 -4.13
C ALA A 279 26.09 -6.87 -3.57
N ALA A 280 25.99 -6.28 -2.38
CA ALA A 280 27.12 -5.64 -1.71
C ALA A 280 28.24 -6.65 -1.37
N ARG A 281 27.87 -7.80 -0.79
CA ARG A 281 28.81 -8.90 -0.50
C ARG A 281 29.55 -9.36 -1.74
N ASP A 282 28.82 -9.58 -2.84
CA ASP A 282 29.39 -10.12 -4.09
C ASP A 282 30.28 -9.07 -4.80
N ALA A 283 30.02 -7.79 -4.58
CA ALA A 283 30.87 -6.69 -5.02
C ALA A 283 32.06 -6.41 -4.08
N GLY A 284 32.09 -6.98 -2.88
CA GLY A 284 33.09 -6.69 -1.86
C GLY A 284 32.96 -5.28 -1.26
N GLU A 285 31.74 -4.72 -1.23
CA GLU A 285 31.40 -3.40 -0.74
C GLU A 285 30.73 -3.47 0.64
N GLU A 286 30.99 -2.45 1.48
CA GLU A 286 30.17 -2.17 2.64
C GLU A 286 28.96 -1.33 2.23
N ARG A 287 27.77 -1.61 2.78
CA ARG A 287 26.55 -0.90 2.43
C ARG A 287 25.61 -0.78 3.64
N VAL A 288 25.18 0.43 3.94
CA VAL A 288 24.15 0.71 4.93
C VAL A 288 22.78 0.67 4.26
N ILE A 289 21.99 -0.35 4.61
CA ILE A 289 20.67 -0.62 4.02
C ILE A 289 19.60 -0.23 5.03
N LEU A 290 18.84 0.84 4.74
CA LEU A 290 17.67 1.22 5.53
C LEU A 290 16.41 0.69 4.87
N PHE A 291 15.64 -0.13 5.58
CA PHE A 291 14.37 -0.60 5.05
C PHE A 291 13.21 -0.44 6.04
N GLY A 292 11.99 -0.29 5.50
CA GLY A 292 10.78 -0.14 6.29
C GLY A 292 10.21 -1.47 6.75
N LEU A 293 10.36 -1.82 8.04
CA LEU A 293 9.65 -2.94 8.67
C LEU A 293 8.30 -2.43 9.22
N SER A 294 7.36 -2.21 8.33
CA SER A 294 6.11 -1.46 8.58
C SER A 294 5.00 -2.26 9.26
N GLY A 295 5.17 -3.57 9.45
CA GLY A 295 4.15 -4.41 10.09
C GLY A 295 4.69 -5.75 10.57
N HIS A 296 4.07 -6.27 11.63
CA HIS A 296 4.34 -7.60 12.17
C HIS A 296 3.39 -8.66 11.60
N GLY A 297 3.84 -9.92 11.53
CA GLY A 297 3.09 -11.05 10.98
C GLY A 297 2.17 -11.78 11.96
N ALA A 298 2.00 -11.31 13.21
CA ALA A 298 1.22 -12.01 14.23
C ALA A 298 -0.24 -12.26 13.81
N PHE A 299 -0.83 -11.41 12.97
CA PHE A 299 -2.17 -11.60 12.41
C PHE A 299 -2.16 -12.33 11.06
N ASP A 300 -0.99 -12.72 10.55
CA ASP A 300 -0.80 -13.32 9.23
C ASP A 300 -0.30 -14.77 9.31
N MET A 301 -0.37 -15.40 10.50
CA MET A 301 0.16 -16.75 10.75
C MET A 301 -0.45 -17.81 9.84
N LYS A 302 -1.69 -17.62 9.35
CA LYS A 302 -2.31 -18.53 8.36
C LYS A 302 -1.52 -18.54 7.04
N ALA A 303 -1.01 -17.40 6.60
CA ALA A 303 -0.19 -17.30 5.40
C ALA A 303 1.17 -18.02 5.58
N TYR A 304 1.77 -17.86 6.77
CA TYR A 304 2.99 -18.61 7.12
C TYR A 304 2.74 -20.12 7.19
N ASP A 305 1.61 -20.56 7.76
CA ASP A 305 1.21 -21.98 7.77
C ASP A 305 1.06 -22.52 6.33
N ASP A 306 0.44 -21.76 5.45
CA ASP A 306 0.28 -22.16 4.05
C ASP A 306 1.63 -22.26 3.33
N TYR A 307 2.55 -21.31 3.57
CA TYR A 307 3.89 -21.36 3.01
C TYR A 307 4.69 -22.57 3.53
N LEU A 308 4.75 -22.77 4.85
CA LEU A 308 5.50 -23.84 5.50
C LEU A 308 5.01 -25.25 5.08
N ASN A 309 3.76 -25.37 4.69
CA ASN A 309 3.17 -26.63 4.24
C ASN A 309 3.05 -26.74 2.70
N GLY A 310 3.68 -25.86 1.94
CA GLY A 310 3.67 -25.89 0.47
C GLY A 310 2.28 -25.67 -0.15
N ARG A 311 1.39 -24.97 0.54
CA ARG A 311 0.04 -24.67 0.08
C ARG A 311 -0.10 -23.24 -0.47
N LEU A 312 0.96 -22.44 -0.39
CA LEU A 312 0.92 -21.07 -0.88
C LEU A 312 1.07 -21.07 -2.41
N PRO A 313 0.04 -20.66 -3.17
CA PRO A 313 0.12 -20.66 -4.62
C PRO A 313 1.07 -19.55 -5.09
N GLU A 314 1.82 -19.81 -6.14
CA GLU A 314 2.47 -18.75 -6.89
C GLU A 314 1.45 -18.10 -7.82
N VAL A 315 1.29 -16.80 -7.71
CA VAL A 315 0.30 -16.05 -8.48
C VAL A 315 0.96 -14.80 -9.05
N GLU A 316 0.91 -14.69 -10.35
CA GLU A 316 1.29 -13.48 -11.09
C GLU A 316 0.04 -12.73 -11.59
N TYR A 317 0.20 -11.48 -11.99
CA TYR A 317 -0.87 -10.76 -12.67
C TYR A 317 -1.13 -11.38 -14.06
N ARG A 318 -2.37 -11.28 -14.53
CA ARG A 318 -2.69 -11.66 -15.90
C ARG A 318 -2.68 -10.42 -16.78
N GLU A 319 -1.89 -10.45 -17.84
CA GLU A 319 -1.74 -9.33 -18.76
C GLU A 319 -3.09 -8.94 -19.42
N GLU A 320 -3.95 -9.92 -19.68
CA GLU A 320 -5.30 -9.71 -20.24
C GLU A 320 -6.18 -8.85 -19.32
N ASP A 321 -6.10 -9.03 -18.00
CA ASP A 321 -6.86 -8.25 -17.03
C ASP A 321 -6.37 -6.79 -17.00
N VAL A 322 -5.05 -6.59 -17.12
CA VAL A 322 -4.45 -5.25 -17.21
C VAL A 322 -4.88 -4.56 -18.51
N VAL A 323 -4.79 -5.24 -19.65
CA VAL A 323 -5.23 -4.68 -20.95
C VAL A 323 -6.70 -4.26 -20.89
N THR A 324 -7.56 -5.11 -20.32
CA THR A 324 -9.00 -4.83 -20.18
C THR A 324 -9.25 -3.61 -19.28
N SER A 325 -8.57 -3.53 -18.16
CA SER A 325 -8.72 -2.42 -17.22
C SER A 325 -8.15 -1.13 -17.80
N MET A 326 -6.97 -1.19 -18.40
CA MET A 326 -6.31 -0.03 -19.03
C MET A 326 -7.12 0.58 -20.18
N ALA A 327 -7.97 -0.20 -20.86
CA ALA A 327 -8.87 0.32 -21.87
C ALA A 327 -9.96 1.27 -21.31
N GLN A 328 -10.18 1.25 -19.99
CA GLN A 328 -11.14 2.12 -19.30
C GLN A 328 -10.49 3.37 -18.68
N VAL A 329 -9.16 3.45 -18.69
CA VAL A 329 -8.43 4.62 -18.18
C VAL A 329 -8.67 5.80 -19.13
N PRO A 330 -9.02 7.00 -18.59
CA PRO A 330 -9.27 8.18 -19.41
C PRO A 330 -8.06 8.57 -20.28
N ASP A 331 -8.32 8.90 -21.54
CA ASP A 331 -7.28 9.41 -22.43
C ASP A 331 -7.09 10.92 -22.20
N VAL A 332 -6.33 11.26 -21.17
CA VAL A 332 -6.02 12.64 -20.81
C VAL A 332 -4.53 12.89 -21.04
N PRO A 333 -4.18 13.88 -21.88
CA PRO A 333 -2.77 14.24 -22.11
C PRO A 333 -2.07 14.67 -20.82
N ILE A 334 -0.87 14.16 -20.58
CA ILE A 334 -0.06 14.56 -19.44
C ILE A 334 0.80 15.76 -19.85
N ALA A 335 0.46 16.94 -19.36
CA ALA A 335 1.19 18.16 -19.67
C ALA A 335 2.67 18.05 -19.20
N GLY A 336 3.61 18.44 -20.08
CA GLY A 336 5.05 18.47 -19.77
C GLY A 336 5.76 17.11 -19.90
N VAL A 337 5.13 16.10 -20.50
CA VAL A 337 5.70 14.77 -20.76
C VAL A 337 5.73 14.49 -22.27
N GLU A 338 6.18 15.45 -23.07
CA GLU A 338 6.55 15.19 -24.46
C GLU A 338 7.97 14.60 -24.49
N GLY A 339 8.09 13.34 -24.91
CA GLY A 339 9.34 12.73 -25.37
C GLY A 339 10.00 11.73 -24.44
N ALA A 340 9.35 10.58 -24.21
CA ALA A 340 10.05 9.30 -24.03
C ALA A 340 9.11 8.20 -24.55
N SER A 341 9.23 7.93 -25.85
CA SER A 341 8.69 6.72 -26.48
C SER A 341 9.66 5.57 -26.24
#